data_a1b1e7e93acbf221c0e3d564f2163a16
#
_entry.id   a1b1e7e93acbf221c0e3d564f2163a16
#
_cell.length_a   1.000
_cell.length_b   1.000
_cell.length_c   1.000
_cell.angle_alpha   90.00
_cell.angle_beta   90.00
_cell.angle_gamma   90.00
#
_symmetry.space_group_name_H-M   'P 1'
#
loop_
_entity.id
_entity.type
_entity.pdbx_description
1 polymer ?
#
loop_
_entity_poly.entity_id
_entity_poly.type
_entity_poly.pdbx_seq_one_letter_code
_entity_poly.pdbx_strand_id
1 'polypeptide(L)'
;MQRKALGTIFCPGSGLGFWYQFGQLHGLLSTTSTIQPQNVRQIGVSAGALAISLVNLGISFDTCVSEALRATKTITGNETGNLSLTSGRSQVLPIVETWLNAIVPKEISKKHIHNLHNVHLVALNTKFQHVTFTGQDLTRSRQDLIDILLATVSIPGVLTLTPKHIVPANEYCFDALKYYPGIKVLRISSPPVRKADPETARKMFFEGVERGKEKQELLGVKECELELNQALPFPVSSAWRSINPWKIK
;
A
#
# COMPACT_ATOMS: atom_id res chain seq x y z
N MET A 1 -0.75 -18.78 -23.47
CA MET A 1 -1.86 -17.82 -23.66
C MET A 1 -1.99 -16.99 -22.38
N GLN A 2 -1.61 -15.72 -22.40
CA GLN A 2 -1.90 -14.79 -21.29
C GLN A 2 -3.42 -14.55 -21.26
N ARG A 3 -4.08 -14.94 -20.17
CA ARG A 3 -5.49 -14.57 -19.95
C ARG A 3 -5.57 -13.05 -19.85
N LYS A 4 -6.40 -12.42 -20.68
CA LYS A 4 -6.67 -10.99 -20.61
C LYS A 4 -7.19 -10.68 -19.20
N ALA A 5 -6.57 -9.73 -18.50
CA ALA A 5 -7.01 -9.35 -17.17
C ALA A 5 -8.46 -8.83 -17.22
N LEU A 6 -9.32 -9.32 -16.30
CA LEU A 6 -10.73 -8.95 -16.22
C LEU A 6 -10.95 -7.48 -15.84
N GLY A 7 -9.94 -6.84 -15.27
CA GLY A 7 -10.00 -5.43 -14.84
C GLY A 7 -8.73 -5.00 -14.13
N THR A 8 -8.75 -3.78 -13.64
CA THR A 8 -7.64 -3.21 -12.85
C THR A 8 -8.16 -2.65 -11.53
N ILE A 9 -7.51 -3.01 -10.43
CA ILE A 9 -7.70 -2.44 -9.11
C ILE A 9 -6.57 -1.46 -8.87
N PHE A 10 -6.87 -0.25 -8.40
CA PHE A 10 -5.89 0.75 -8.04
C PHE A 10 -6.04 1.18 -6.58
N CYS A 11 -4.98 0.99 -5.80
CA CYS A 11 -4.89 1.43 -4.41
C CYS A 11 -3.90 2.60 -4.30
N PRO A 12 -4.40 3.83 -4.19
CA PRO A 12 -3.56 5.01 -4.00
C PRO A 12 -2.94 5.05 -2.61
N GLY A 13 -1.97 5.95 -2.43
CA GLY A 13 -1.44 6.29 -1.12
C GLY A 13 -2.54 6.85 -0.20
N SER A 14 -2.61 6.36 1.03
CA SER A 14 -3.64 6.75 2.01
C SER A 14 -3.09 6.95 3.42
N GLY A 15 -1.78 6.74 3.64
CA GLY A 15 -1.19 6.80 4.97
C GLY A 15 -1.93 5.88 5.96
N LEU A 16 -2.44 6.43 7.06
CA LEU A 16 -3.20 5.67 8.06
C LEU A 16 -4.54 5.11 7.54
N GLY A 17 -5.01 5.55 6.38
CA GLY A 17 -6.13 4.94 5.67
C GLY A 17 -5.85 3.52 5.14
N PHE A 18 -4.63 3.03 5.34
CA PHE A 18 -4.23 1.66 5.07
C PHE A 18 -5.25 0.62 5.55
N TRP A 19 -5.71 0.72 6.80
CA TRP A 19 -6.63 -0.26 7.39
C TRP A 19 -7.94 -0.39 6.63
N TYR A 20 -8.49 0.73 6.18
CA TYR A 20 -9.69 0.74 5.37
C TYR A 20 -9.47 0.12 3.98
N GLN A 21 -8.36 0.46 3.32
CA GLN A 21 -8.00 -0.13 2.02
C GLN A 21 -7.73 -1.62 2.15
N PHE A 22 -7.04 -2.03 3.21
CA PHE A 22 -6.75 -3.43 3.51
C PHE A 22 -8.06 -4.22 3.68
N GLY A 23 -9.03 -3.67 4.42
CA GLY A 23 -10.38 -4.24 4.53
C GLY A 23 -11.10 -4.34 3.19
N GLN A 24 -11.09 -3.27 2.38
CA GLN A 24 -11.73 -3.31 1.05
C GLN A 24 -11.16 -4.42 0.16
N LEU A 25 -9.85 -4.59 0.16
CA LEU A 25 -9.21 -5.65 -0.61
C LEU A 25 -9.56 -7.04 -0.06
N HIS A 26 -9.61 -7.21 1.25
CA HIS A 26 -10.09 -8.46 1.86
C HIS A 26 -11.53 -8.77 1.45
N GLY A 27 -12.44 -7.80 1.49
CA GLY A 27 -13.82 -7.98 1.04
C GLY A 27 -13.91 -8.28 -0.45
N LEU A 28 -13.15 -7.56 -1.27
CA LEU A 28 -13.17 -7.67 -2.73
C LEU A 28 -12.55 -8.98 -3.25
N LEU A 29 -11.46 -9.44 -2.63
CA LEU A 29 -10.69 -10.62 -3.04
C LEU A 29 -10.93 -11.83 -2.13
N SER A 30 -12.02 -11.84 -1.35
CA SER A 30 -12.37 -12.95 -0.47
C SER A 30 -12.57 -14.25 -1.25
N THR A 31 -12.41 -15.38 -0.56
CA THR A 31 -12.56 -16.73 -1.16
C THR A 31 -13.95 -16.99 -1.76
N THR A 32 -14.95 -16.24 -1.34
CA THR A 32 -16.32 -16.28 -1.90
C THR A 32 -16.48 -15.44 -3.15
N SER A 33 -15.46 -14.64 -3.47
CA SER A 33 -15.48 -13.78 -4.66
C SER A 33 -15.24 -14.58 -5.94
N THR A 34 -15.95 -14.22 -6.99
CA THR A 34 -15.65 -14.67 -8.37
C THR A 34 -14.36 -14.05 -8.90
N ILE A 35 -13.86 -13.02 -8.20
CA ILE A 35 -12.65 -12.29 -8.57
C ILE A 35 -11.46 -12.96 -7.90
N GLN A 36 -10.65 -13.62 -8.71
CA GLN A 36 -9.40 -14.19 -8.23
C GLN A 36 -8.26 -13.19 -8.39
N PRO A 37 -7.35 -13.03 -7.39
CA PRO A 37 -6.24 -12.08 -7.45
C PRO A 37 -5.42 -12.16 -8.73
N GLN A 38 -5.18 -13.37 -9.23
CA GLN A 38 -4.41 -13.63 -10.44
C GLN A 38 -5.11 -13.23 -11.74
N ASN A 39 -6.41 -12.97 -11.72
CA ASN A 39 -7.20 -12.59 -12.91
C ASN A 39 -7.37 -11.06 -13.02
N VAL A 40 -6.91 -10.31 -12.02
CA VAL A 40 -7.08 -8.86 -11.94
C VAL A 40 -5.71 -8.20 -11.82
N ARG A 41 -5.45 -7.18 -12.64
CA ARG A 41 -4.27 -6.35 -12.47
C ARG A 41 -4.44 -5.49 -11.23
N GLN A 42 -3.46 -5.47 -10.35
CA GLN A 42 -3.49 -4.73 -9.10
C GLN A 42 -2.34 -3.72 -9.09
N ILE A 43 -2.64 -2.45 -8.90
CA ILE A 43 -1.65 -1.37 -8.87
C ILE A 43 -1.70 -0.71 -7.50
N GLY A 44 -0.58 -0.67 -6.80
CA GLY A 44 -0.45 -0.08 -5.48
C GLY A 44 0.60 1.02 -5.38
N VAL A 45 0.30 2.04 -4.58
CA VAL A 45 1.20 3.14 -4.25
C VAL A 45 1.19 3.35 -2.76
N SER A 46 2.36 3.48 -2.10
CA SER A 46 2.46 3.80 -0.67
C SER A 46 1.66 2.81 0.19
N ALA A 47 0.80 3.30 1.09
CA ALA A 47 -0.09 2.47 1.90
C ALA A 47 -0.94 1.50 1.06
N GLY A 48 -1.35 1.90 -0.15
CA GLY A 48 -2.04 1.00 -1.08
C GLY A 48 -1.16 -0.15 -1.59
N ALA A 49 0.15 0.08 -1.73
CA ALA A 49 1.11 -0.97 -2.06
C ALA A 49 1.22 -2.01 -0.93
N LEU A 50 1.27 -1.53 0.33
CA LEU A 50 1.23 -2.42 1.50
C LEU A 50 -0.06 -3.24 1.52
N ALA A 51 -1.22 -2.59 1.37
CA ALA A 51 -2.52 -3.25 1.44
C ALA A 51 -2.66 -4.36 0.39
N ILE A 52 -2.33 -4.07 -0.88
CA ILE A 52 -2.36 -5.06 -1.96
C ILE A 52 -1.43 -6.23 -1.66
N SER A 53 -0.19 -5.95 -1.28
CA SER A 53 0.81 -7.00 -1.08
C SER A 53 0.43 -7.92 0.08
N LEU A 54 0.00 -7.36 1.22
CA LEU A 54 -0.33 -8.14 2.40
C LEU A 54 -1.58 -9.00 2.19
N VAL A 55 -2.60 -8.51 1.47
CA VAL A 55 -3.76 -9.34 1.10
C VAL A 55 -3.35 -10.50 0.21
N ASN A 56 -2.51 -10.27 -0.82
CA ASN A 56 -2.04 -11.32 -1.72
C ASN A 56 -1.11 -12.33 -1.03
N LEU A 57 -0.42 -11.93 0.03
CA LEU A 57 0.33 -12.81 0.90
C LEU A 57 -0.57 -13.62 1.87
N GLY A 58 -1.86 -13.30 1.95
CA GLY A 58 -2.80 -13.96 2.84
C GLY A 58 -2.64 -13.57 4.31
N ILE A 59 -2.08 -12.41 4.59
CA ILE A 59 -1.89 -11.94 5.97
C ILE A 59 -3.23 -11.50 6.56
N SER A 60 -3.55 -12.04 7.75
CA SER A 60 -4.80 -11.71 8.42
C SER A 60 -4.76 -10.31 9.06
N PHE A 61 -5.96 -9.72 9.25
CA PHE A 61 -6.09 -8.45 9.96
C PHE A 61 -5.48 -8.51 11.37
N ASP A 62 -5.79 -9.57 12.13
CA ASP A 62 -5.33 -9.69 13.52
C ASP A 62 -3.81 -9.79 13.60
N THR A 63 -3.16 -10.52 12.67
CA THR A 63 -1.70 -10.56 12.55
C THR A 63 -1.15 -9.17 12.23
N CYS A 64 -1.75 -8.47 11.26
CA CYS A 64 -1.32 -7.12 10.89
C CYS A 64 -1.38 -6.15 12.08
N VAL A 65 -2.50 -6.13 12.81
CA VAL A 65 -2.71 -5.20 13.94
C VAL A 65 -1.78 -5.53 15.11
N SER A 66 -1.73 -6.79 15.53
CA SER A 66 -0.92 -7.21 16.68
C SER A 66 0.56 -6.90 16.47
N GLU A 67 1.09 -7.20 15.27
CA GLU A 67 2.49 -6.93 14.97
C GLU A 67 2.77 -5.43 14.74
N ALA A 68 1.82 -4.65 14.21
CA ALA A 68 1.96 -3.19 14.11
C ALA A 68 2.05 -2.54 15.50
N LEU A 69 1.22 -3.00 16.45
CA LEU A 69 1.28 -2.55 17.85
C LEU A 69 2.62 -2.92 18.49
N ARG A 70 3.06 -4.15 18.30
CA ARG A 70 4.35 -4.61 18.82
C ARG A 70 5.50 -3.78 18.26
N ALA A 71 5.55 -3.56 16.95
CA ALA A 71 6.56 -2.75 16.29
C ALA A 71 6.54 -1.30 16.81
N THR A 72 5.35 -0.70 16.97
CA THR A 72 5.19 0.64 17.52
C THR A 72 5.74 0.72 18.94
N LYS A 73 5.34 -0.19 19.82
CA LYS A 73 5.83 -0.27 21.20
C LYS A 73 7.36 -0.40 21.24
N THR A 74 7.92 -1.29 20.43
CA THR A 74 9.36 -1.54 20.37
C THR A 74 10.14 -0.29 19.97
N ILE A 75 9.66 0.49 19.00
CA ILE A 75 10.38 1.64 18.46
C ILE A 75 10.13 2.91 19.27
N THR A 76 8.92 3.11 19.80
CA THR A 76 8.53 4.36 20.47
C THR A 76 8.58 4.29 21.99
N GLY A 77 8.62 3.09 22.57
CA GLY A 77 8.42 2.86 24.00
C GLY A 77 7.00 3.17 24.48
N ASN A 78 6.07 3.52 23.58
CA ASN A 78 4.71 3.90 23.92
C ASN A 78 3.77 2.68 23.94
N GLU A 79 3.21 2.40 25.11
CA GLU A 79 2.30 1.26 25.30
C GLU A 79 0.93 1.42 24.61
N THR A 80 0.50 2.66 24.35
CA THR A 80 -0.82 2.93 23.76
C THR A 80 -0.90 2.62 22.27
N GLY A 81 0.22 2.37 21.60
CA GLY A 81 0.26 2.00 20.18
C GLY A 81 -0.28 3.06 19.20
N ASN A 82 -0.41 4.31 19.67
CA ASN A 82 -0.93 5.39 18.84
C ASN A 82 0.11 5.85 17.82
N LEU A 83 -0.11 5.47 16.55
CA LEU A 83 0.60 6.05 15.42
C LEU A 83 0.00 7.42 15.11
N SER A 84 0.65 8.48 15.56
CA SER A 84 0.35 9.83 15.08
C SER A 84 1.37 10.23 14.02
N LEU A 85 0.90 10.58 12.82
CA LEU A 85 1.77 11.09 11.76
C LEU A 85 2.38 12.46 12.11
N THR A 86 1.92 13.10 13.16
CA THR A 86 2.36 14.44 13.57
C THR A 86 3.46 14.43 14.63
N SER A 87 3.50 13.41 15.48
CA SER A 87 4.53 13.24 16.50
C SER A 87 5.40 12.04 16.16
N GLY A 88 6.64 12.27 15.73
CA GLY A 88 7.61 11.20 15.47
C GLY A 88 7.66 10.69 14.01
N ARG A 89 7.54 11.58 13.03
CA ARG A 89 7.67 11.24 11.60
C ARG A 89 8.93 10.42 11.29
N SER A 90 10.03 10.68 11.98
CA SER A 90 11.28 9.93 11.86
C SER A 90 11.17 8.46 12.30
N GLN A 91 10.16 8.09 13.08
CA GLN A 91 9.95 6.75 13.60
C GLN A 91 9.04 5.88 12.74
N VAL A 92 8.25 6.49 11.84
CA VAL A 92 7.26 5.75 11.03
C VAL A 92 7.92 4.68 10.17
N LEU A 93 9.00 5.02 9.47
CA LEU A 93 9.67 4.07 8.60
C LEU A 93 10.33 2.91 9.37
N PRO A 94 11.06 3.12 10.49
CA PRO A 94 11.51 2.03 11.36
C PRO A 94 10.39 1.14 11.90
N ILE A 95 9.23 1.72 12.24
CA ILE A 95 8.06 0.95 12.67
C ILE A 95 7.57 0.05 11.53
N VAL A 96 7.40 0.61 10.33
CA VAL A 96 6.95 -0.15 9.15
C VAL A 96 7.94 -1.26 8.80
N GLU A 97 9.24 -0.99 8.85
CA GLU A 97 10.29 -1.98 8.62
C GLU A 97 10.23 -3.13 9.64
N THR A 98 10.15 -2.81 10.94
CA THR A 98 10.01 -3.80 12.01
C THR A 98 8.74 -4.63 11.82
N TRP A 99 7.63 -3.98 11.50
CA TRP A 99 6.36 -4.60 11.23
C TRP A 99 6.41 -5.56 10.03
N LEU A 100 6.92 -5.11 8.87
CA LEU A 100 7.05 -5.95 7.67
C LEU A 100 7.96 -7.15 7.93
N ASN A 101 9.06 -6.96 8.64
CA ASN A 101 9.95 -8.05 9.03
C ASN A 101 9.26 -9.10 9.92
N ALA A 102 8.24 -8.71 10.67
CA ALA A 102 7.48 -9.63 11.50
C ALA A 102 6.40 -10.40 10.70
N ILE A 103 5.69 -9.72 9.77
CA ILE A 103 4.50 -10.28 9.12
C ILE A 103 4.75 -10.90 7.76
N VAL A 104 5.76 -10.42 7.00
CA VAL A 104 6.08 -11.02 5.70
C VAL A 104 6.62 -12.43 5.90
N PRO A 105 6.06 -13.46 5.23
CA PRO A 105 6.48 -14.84 5.40
C PRO A 105 7.98 -15.03 5.20
N LYS A 106 8.60 -15.91 5.98
CA LYS A 106 10.03 -16.21 5.85
C LYS A 106 10.39 -16.73 4.46
N GLU A 107 9.47 -17.49 3.86
CA GLU A 107 9.62 -18.06 2.52
C GLU A 107 8.46 -17.62 1.63
N ILE A 108 8.77 -17.20 0.42
CA ILE A 108 7.79 -16.88 -0.61
C ILE A 108 7.36 -18.17 -1.30
N SER A 109 6.22 -18.71 -0.91
CA SER A 109 5.67 -19.95 -1.45
C SER A 109 5.18 -19.80 -2.90
N LYS A 110 4.98 -20.93 -3.60
CA LYS A 110 4.36 -20.95 -4.93
C LYS A 110 2.99 -20.26 -4.97
N LYS A 111 2.20 -20.38 -3.89
CA LYS A 111 0.91 -19.67 -3.75
C LYS A 111 1.09 -18.16 -3.71
N HIS A 112 2.09 -17.66 -2.95
CA HIS A 112 2.40 -16.23 -2.89
C HIS A 112 2.83 -15.71 -4.26
N ILE A 113 3.71 -16.44 -4.97
CA ILE A 113 4.15 -16.11 -6.33
C ILE A 113 2.94 -15.99 -7.27
N HIS A 114 2.04 -16.96 -7.21
CA HIS A 114 0.83 -16.97 -8.04
C HIS A 114 -0.08 -15.78 -7.76
N ASN A 115 -0.32 -15.45 -6.50
CA ASN A 115 -1.18 -14.33 -6.11
C ASN A 115 -0.56 -12.96 -6.46
N LEU A 116 0.77 -12.82 -6.30
CA LEU A 116 1.50 -11.58 -6.59
C LEU A 116 1.75 -11.36 -8.09
N HIS A 117 1.50 -12.34 -8.94
CA HIS A 117 1.85 -12.30 -10.37
C HIS A 117 1.38 -11.02 -11.09
N ASN A 118 0.14 -10.58 -10.82
CA ASN A 118 -0.46 -9.40 -11.45
C ASN A 118 -0.41 -8.14 -10.57
N VAL A 119 0.42 -8.16 -9.53
CA VAL A 119 0.65 -6.99 -8.67
C VAL A 119 1.73 -6.11 -9.27
N HIS A 120 1.47 -4.82 -9.30
CA HIS A 120 2.37 -3.77 -9.74
C HIS A 120 2.47 -2.73 -8.64
N LEU A 121 3.66 -2.52 -8.10
CA LEU A 121 3.90 -1.49 -7.09
C LEU A 121 4.65 -0.33 -7.73
N VAL A 122 4.24 0.89 -7.40
CA VAL A 122 4.78 2.09 -8.01
C VAL A 122 5.49 2.94 -6.98
N ALA A 123 6.71 3.33 -7.30
CA ALA A 123 7.50 4.29 -6.55
C ALA A 123 8.07 5.35 -7.49
N LEU A 124 8.73 6.35 -6.94
CA LEU A 124 9.53 7.32 -7.67
C LEU A 124 11.02 7.05 -7.45
N ASN A 125 11.82 7.19 -8.48
CA ASN A 125 13.27 7.22 -8.33
C ASN A 125 13.77 8.63 -7.98
N THR A 126 15.07 8.78 -7.78
CA THR A 126 15.71 10.08 -7.46
C THR A 126 15.55 11.14 -8.53
N LYS A 127 15.22 10.74 -9.76
CA LYS A 127 14.90 11.64 -10.87
C LYS A 127 13.41 11.98 -10.96
N PHE A 128 12.60 11.59 -9.97
CA PHE A 128 11.14 11.75 -9.94
C PHE A 128 10.40 11.05 -11.09
N GLN A 129 11.00 9.99 -11.63
CA GLN A 129 10.37 9.14 -12.63
C GLN A 129 9.66 7.97 -11.94
N HIS A 130 8.53 7.56 -12.48
CA HIS A 130 7.83 6.39 -12.00
C HIS A 130 8.64 5.12 -12.28
N VAL A 131 8.84 4.33 -11.24
CA VAL A 131 9.39 2.97 -11.31
C VAL A 131 8.27 2.02 -10.92
N THR A 132 8.06 1.00 -11.74
CA THR A 132 7.03 -0.03 -11.48
C THR A 132 7.72 -1.35 -11.20
N PHE A 133 7.46 -1.91 -10.03
CA PHE A 133 7.87 -3.25 -9.64
C PHE A 133 6.74 -4.22 -9.96
N THR A 134 7.07 -5.30 -10.64
CA THR A 134 6.12 -6.34 -11.06
C THR A 134 6.12 -7.52 -10.09
N GLY A 135 5.18 -8.44 -10.25
CA GLY A 135 5.15 -9.68 -9.47
C GLY A 135 6.47 -10.46 -9.52
N GLN A 136 7.23 -10.39 -10.61
CA GLN A 136 8.54 -11.02 -10.71
C GLN A 136 9.57 -10.39 -9.76
N ASP A 137 9.55 -9.06 -9.65
CA ASP A 137 10.43 -8.33 -8.72
C ASP A 137 10.06 -8.64 -7.27
N LEU A 138 8.76 -8.65 -6.97
CA LEU A 138 8.20 -8.89 -5.64
C LEU A 138 8.45 -10.32 -5.12
N THR A 139 8.69 -11.26 -6.00
CA THR A 139 8.84 -12.68 -5.64
C THR A 139 10.25 -13.21 -5.81
N ARG A 140 11.21 -12.35 -6.11
CA ARG A 140 12.63 -12.70 -6.26
C ARG A 140 13.22 -13.20 -4.94
N SER A 141 12.99 -12.47 -3.88
CA SER A 141 13.32 -12.87 -2.51
C SER A 141 12.39 -12.18 -1.50
N ARG A 142 12.36 -12.69 -0.26
CA ARG A 142 11.68 -12.02 0.86
C ARG A 142 12.22 -10.61 1.10
N GLN A 143 13.54 -10.45 1.04
CA GLN A 143 14.18 -9.17 1.29
C GLN A 143 13.84 -8.15 0.19
N ASP A 144 13.89 -8.55 -1.09
CA ASP A 144 13.47 -7.69 -2.19
C ASP A 144 12.04 -7.20 -2.02
N LEU A 145 11.11 -8.07 -1.61
CA LEU A 145 9.74 -7.68 -1.34
C LEU A 145 9.66 -6.62 -0.24
N ILE A 146 10.35 -6.82 0.89
CA ILE A 146 10.37 -5.86 2.00
C ILE A 146 10.99 -4.53 1.54
N ASP A 147 12.11 -4.56 0.84
CA ASP A 147 12.81 -3.36 0.37
C ASP A 147 11.95 -2.56 -0.62
N ILE A 148 11.26 -3.24 -1.53
CA ILE A 148 10.32 -2.60 -2.46
C ILE A 148 9.15 -1.96 -1.69
N LEU A 149 8.56 -2.67 -0.71
CA LEU A 149 7.48 -2.13 0.10
C LEU A 149 7.92 -0.91 0.90
N LEU A 150 9.11 -0.94 1.49
CA LEU A 150 9.68 0.20 2.20
C LEU A 150 9.98 1.37 1.26
N ALA A 151 10.48 1.10 0.07
CA ALA A 151 10.71 2.12 -0.95
C ALA A 151 9.40 2.83 -1.34
N THR A 152 8.30 2.08 -1.52
CA THR A 152 7.00 2.65 -1.89
C THR A 152 6.39 3.55 -0.81
N VAL A 153 6.75 3.39 0.46
CA VAL A 153 6.24 4.21 1.59
C VAL A 153 7.25 5.23 2.10
N SER A 154 8.45 5.24 1.56
CA SER A 154 9.50 6.19 1.94
C SER A 154 9.23 7.56 1.32
N ILE A 155 9.05 8.58 2.15
CA ILE A 155 8.85 9.98 1.71
C ILE A 155 10.04 10.80 2.18
N PRO A 156 10.95 11.19 1.26
CA PRO A 156 12.14 11.97 1.62
C PRO A 156 11.77 13.28 2.33
N GLY A 157 12.46 13.59 3.40
CA GLY A 157 12.23 14.80 4.20
C GLY A 157 10.95 14.78 5.07
N VAL A 158 10.13 13.71 4.98
CA VAL A 158 8.91 13.52 5.79
C VAL A 158 9.03 12.32 6.71
N LEU A 159 9.29 11.14 6.14
CA LEU A 159 9.44 9.88 6.89
C LEU A 159 10.91 9.51 7.06
N THR A 160 11.77 10.03 6.20
CA THR A 160 13.23 9.89 6.29
C THR A 160 13.92 11.14 5.74
N LEU A 161 15.11 11.46 6.24
CA LEU A 161 15.92 12.57 5.71
C LEU A 161 16.54 12.21 4.35
N THR A 162 16.82 10.93 4.13
CA THR A 162 17.37 10.41 2.87
C THR A 162 16.69 9.08 2.54
N PRO A 163 16.47 8.76 1.26
CA PRO A 163 16.03 7.44 0.89
C PRO A 163 17.04 6.39 1.38
N LYS A 164 16.60 5.47 2.24
CA LYS A 164 17.47 4.42 2.79
C LYS A 164 17.38 3.12 2.01
N HIS A 165 16.29 2.94 1.27
CA HIS A 165 15.99 1.67 0.62
C HIS A 165 16.43 1.72 -0.83
N ILE A 166 17.42 0.90 -1.15
CA ILE A 166 17.93 0.67 -2.50
C ILE A 166 17.26 -0.59 -3.02
N VAL A 167 16.52 -0.46 -4.09
CA VAL A 167 15.95 -1.62 -4.79
C VAL A 167 16.94 -2.20 -5.80
N PRO A 168 16.72 -3.43 -6.30
CA PRO A 168 17.71 -4.19 -7.10
C PRO A 168 18.31 -3.50 -8.33
N ALA A 169 17.80 -2.34 -8.73
CA ALA A 169 18.31 -1.56 -9.84
C ALA A 169 19.40 -0.53 -9.47
N ASN A 170 19.92 -0.53 -8.25
CA ASN A 170 20.83 0.48 -7.70
C ASN A 170 20.28 1.92 -7.74
N GLU A 171 18.95 2.06 -7.82
CA GLU A 171 18.27 3.34 -7.76
C GLU A 171 17.60 3.53 -6.41
N TYR A 172 17.65 4.75 -5.88
CA TYR A 172 16.85 5.14 -4.74
C TYR A 172 15.41 5.34 -5.18
N CYS A 173 14.48 4.62 -4.56
CA CYS A 173 13.06 4.75 -4.82
C CYS A 173 12.32 5.24 -3.58
N PHE A 174 11.23 5.96 -3.79
CA PHE A 174 10.39 6.50 -2.73
C PHE A 174 8.92 6.65 -3.18
N ASP A 175 8.04 7.03 -2.29
CA ASP A 175 6.59 7.08 -2.50
C ASP A 175 6.20 7.86 -3.77
N ALA A 176 5.40 7.23 -4.63
CA ALA A 176 4.82 7.84 -5.80
C ALA A 176 3.48 8.50 -5.43
N LEU A 177 3.52 9.72 -4.92
CA LEU A 177 2.32 10.50 -4.55
C LEU A 177 1.42 10.84 -5.74
N LYS A 178 1.94 10.77 -6.97
CA LYS A 178 1.18 10.99 -8.20
C LYS A 178 0.70 9.64 -8.74
N TYR A 179 -0.60 9.52 -8.97
CA TYR A 179 -1.15 8.33 -9.58
C TYR A 179 -1.23 8.42 -11.11
N TYR A 180 -1.35 7.27 -11.77
CA TYR A 180 -1.42 7.14 -13.21
C TYR A 180 -2.71 7.77 -13.75
N PRO A 181 -2.64 8.79 -14.59
CA PRO A 181 -3.81 9.28 -15.31
C PRO A 181 -4.20 8.30 -16.44
N GLY A 182 -5.47 8.17 -16.71
CA GLY A 182 -5.97 7.56 -17.95
C GLY A 182 -6.22 6.05 -17.94
N ILE A 183 -6.12 5.35 -16.79
CA ILE A 183 -6.47 3.94 -16.70
C ILE A 183 -7.89 3.81 -16.12
N LYS A 184 -8.78 3.11 -16.82
CA LYS A 184 -10.08 2.69 -16.26
C LYS A 184 -9.84 1.68 -15.15
N VAL A 185 -10.06 2.06 -13.89
CA VAL A 185 -9.68 1.26 -12.73
C VAL A 185 -10.73 1.34 -11.62
N LEU A 186 -10.93 0.23 -10.94
CA LEU A 186 -11.61 0.25 -9.65
C LEU A 186 -10.69 0.87 -8.60
N ARG A 187 -10.98 2.10 -8.19
CA ARG A 187 -10.21 2.78 -7.17
C ARG A 187 -10.64 2.34 -5.77
N ILE A 188 -9.66 1.90 -4.99
CA ILE A 188 -9.82 1.65 -3.56
C ILE A 188 -9.50 2.96 -2.82
N SER A 189 -10.52 3.66 -2.37
CA SER A 189 -10.37 4.92 -1.64
C SER A 189 -10.37 4.67 -0.14
N SER A 190 -9.88 5.65 0.63
CA SER A 190 -9.95 5.66 2.08
C SER A 190 -10.41 7.04 2.56
N PRO A 191 -11.19 7.12 3.65
CA PRO A 191 -11.43 8.39 4.33
C PRO A 191 -10.11 8.96 4.86
N PRO A 192 -10.02 10.28 5.06
CA PRO A 192 -8.86 10.91 5.68
C PRO A 192 -8.75 10.46 7.15
N VAL A 193 -7.59 9.92 7.53
CA VAL A 193 -7.34 9.44 8.89
C VAL A 193 -6.15 10.18 9.48
N ARG A 194 -6.33 10.74 10.65
CA ARG A 194 -5.27 11.47 11.38
C ARG A 194 -4.63 10.65 12.49
N LYS A 195 -5.34 9.67 13.01
CA LYS A 195 -4.92 8.80 14.11
C LYS A 195 -5.47 7.39 13.88
N ALA A 196 -4.67 6.39 14.13
CA ALA A 196 -5.11 5.00 14.10
C ALA A 196 -4.62 4.33 15.39
N ASP A 197 -5.52 4.19 16.35
CA ASP A 197 -5.41 3.25 17.45
C ASP A 197 -6.02 1.89 17.02
N PRO A 198 -5.84 0.83 17.81
CA PRO A 198 -6.32 -0.51 17.44
C PRO A 198 -7.82 -0.60 17.19
N GLU A 199 -8.63 0.14 17.95
CA GLU A 199 -10.07 0.16 17.80
C GLU A 199 -10.48 0.85 16.49
N THR A 200 -9.89 2.00 16.22
CA THR A 200 -10.07 2.73 14.97
C THR A 200 -9.63 1.88 13.77
N ALA A 201 -8.49 1.20 13.86
CA ALA A 201 -7.99 0.31 12.82
C ALA A 201 -8.97 -0.84 12.55
N ARG A 202 -9.50 -1.46 13.61
CA ARG A 202 -10.50 -2.53 13.53
C ARG A 202 -11.80 -2.05 12.88
N LYS A 203 -12.33 -0.91 13.33
CA LYS A 203 -13.53 -0.29 12.75
C LYS A 203 -13.34 -0.03 11.26
N MET A 204 -12.24 0.62 10.89
CA MET A 204 -11.92 0.93 9.50
C MET A 204 -11.78 -0.33 8.63
N PHE A 205 -11.17 -1.37 9.16
CA PHE A 205 -11.02 -2.63 8.44
C PHE A 205 -12.38 -3.25 8.13
N PHE A 206 -13.27 -3.40 9.11
CA PHE A 206 -14.59 -4.01 8.89
C PHE A 206 -15.47 -3.17 7.98
N GLU A 207 -15.50 -1.85 8.13
CA GLU A 207 -16.18 -0.95 7.20
C GLU A 207 -15.62 -1.11 5.78
N GLY A 208 -14.30 -1.26 5.67
CA GLY A 208 -13.63 -1.55 4.42
C GLY A 208 -14.08 -2.88 3.81
N VAL A 209 -14.17 -3.95 4.61
CA VAL A 209 -14.61 -5.28 4.12
C VAL A 209 -16.01 -5.21 3.51
N GLU A 210 -16.95 -4.57 4.19
CA GLU A 210 -18.30 -4.42 3.63
C GLU A 210 -18.29 -3.62 2.33
N ARG A 211 -17.54 -2.53 2.28
CA ARG A 211 -17.38 -1.74 1.06
C ARG A 211 -16.69 -2.52 -0.07
N GLY A 212 -15.78 -3.42 0.27
CA GLY A 212 -15.13 -4.32 -0.69
C GLY A 212 -16.10 -5.32 -1.31
N LYS A 213 -16.98 -5.91 -0.49
CA LYS A 213 -18.04 -6.83 -0.96
C LYS A 213 -19.00 -6.13 -1.93
N GLU A 214 -19.46 -4.92 -1.60
CA GLU A 214 -20.30 -4.13 -2.50
C GLU A 214 -19.63 -3.89 -3.88
N LYS A 215 -18.32 -3.68 -3.89
CA LYS A 215 -17.56 -3.47 -5.13
C LYS A 215 -17.34 -4.74 -5.96
N GLN A 216 -17.50 -5.93 -5.40
CA GLN A 216 -17.44 -7.18 -6.17
C GLN A 216 -18.45 -7.21 -7.30
N GLU A 217 -19.67 -6.75 -7.03
CA GLU A 217 -20.75 -6.68 -8.01
C GLU A 217 -20.36 -5.80 -9.21
N LEU A 218 -19.66 -4.69 -8.94
CA LEU A 218 -19.21 -3.75 -9.96
C LEU A 218 -18.14 -4.33 -10.90
N LEU A 219 -17.25 -5.21 -10.40
CA LEU A 219 -16.23 -5.86 -11.23
C LEU A 219 -16.77 -7.07 -11.99
N GLY A 220 -17.86 -7.68 -11.52
CA GLY A 220 -18.53 -8.79 -12.16
C GLY A 220 -19.42 -8.39 -13.34
N VAL A 221 -19.77 -7.11 -13.47
CA VAL A 221 -20.56 -6.58 -14.58
C VAL A 221 -19.64 -6.34 -15.77
N LYS A 222 -19.93 -6.99 -16.90
CA LYS A 222 -19.26 -6.72 -18.18
C LYS A 222 -19.27 -5.23 -18.48
N GLU A 223 -18.07 -4.68 -18.70
CA GLU A 223 -17.88 -3.29 -19.15
C GLU A 223 -18.52 -2.20 -18.28
N CYS A 224 -18.34 -2.27 -16.97
CA CYS A 224 -18.62 -1.11 -16.16
C CYS A 224 -17.64 0.01 -16.55
N GLU A 225 -18.16 1.07 -17.17
CA GLU A 225 -17.53 2.37 -17.22
C GLU A 225 -17.48 2.90 -15.79
N LEU A 226 -16.48 2.45 -15.04
CA LEU A 226 -16.19 3.03 -13.74
C LEU A 226 -15.71 4.45 -14.01
N GLU A 227 -16.66 5.38 -13.99
CA GLU A 227 -16.36 6.80 -14.03
C GLU A 227 -15.32 7.11 -12.97
N LEU A 228 -14.22 7.67 -13.45
CA LEU A 228 -13.18 8.32 -12.66
C LEU A 228 -13.77 9.63 -12.09
N ASN A 229 -14.88 9.55 -11.39
CA ASN A 229 -15.47 10.72 -10.80
C ASN A 229 -14.82 11.00 -9.45
N GLN A 230 -14.12 12.10 -9.47
CA GLN A 230 -13.59 12.89 -8.38
C GLN A 230 -12.34 12.31 -7.71
N ALA A 231 -11.20 12.56 -8.35
CA ALA A 231 -10.05 12.96 -7.56
C ALA A 231 -10.51 14.11 -6.66
N LEU A 232 -10.85 13.82 -5.41
CA LEU A 232 -10.82 14.89 -4.41
C LEU A 232 -9.40 15.44 -4.49
N PRO A 233 -9.21 16.72 -4.88
CA PRO A 233 -7.91 17.32 -4.75
C PRO A 233 -7.61 17.20 -3.26
N PHE A 234 -6.63 16.36 -2.89
CA PHE A 234 -5.96 16.63 -1.64
C PHE A 234 -5.53 18.09 -1.78
N PRO A 235 -5.95 18.98 -0.89
CA PRO A 235 -5.30 20.26 -0.81
C PRO A 235 -3.84 19.90 -0.55
N VAL A 236 -3.03 19.99 -1.59
CA VAL A 236 -1.58 20.02 -1.45
C VAL A 236 -1.40 21.24 -0.57
N SER A 237 -1.29 21.02 0.74
CA SER A 237 -1.15 22.12 1.68
C SER A 237 0.00 22.96 1.14
N SER A 238 -0.14 24.26 1.19
CA SER A 238 0.88 25.22 0.74
C SER A 238 2.26 24.91 1.33
N ALA A 239 2.32 24.18 2.44
CA ALA A 239 3.52 23.60 3.04
C ALA A 239 4.29 22.67 2.10
N TRP A 240 3.66 21.96 1.15
CA TRP A 240 4.36 21.12 0.17
C TRP A 240 5.02 21.90 -0.96
N ARG A 241 4.57 23.13 -1.24
CA ARG A 241 5.19 23.99 -2.26
C ARG A 241 6.46 24.69 -1.74
N SER A 242 6.61 24.83 -0.42
CA SER A 242 7.77 25.50 0.21
C SER A 242 8.92 24.56 0.53
N ILE A 243 8.68 23.23 0.56
CA ILE A 243 9.75 22.26 0.75
C ILE A 243 10.20 21.79 -0.64
N ASN A 244 11.05 22.61 -1.26
CA ASN A 244 11.91 22.12 -2.32
C ASN A 244 13.20 21.60 -1.60
N PRO A 245 13.33 20.29 -1.35
CA PRO A 245 14.45 19.75 -0.58
C PRO A 245 15.79 19.90 -1.30
N TRP A 246 15.79 20.37 -2.53
CA TRP A 246 16.97 20.46 -3.42
C TRP A 246 17.50 21.89 -3.61
N LYS A 247 16.99 22.88 -2.86
CA LYS A 247 17.59 24.22 -2.79
C LYS A 247 18.60 24.36 -1.65
N ILE A 248 19.11 23.30 -1.12
CA ILE A 248 20.26 23.33 -0.23
C ILE A 248 21.50 23.25 -1.12
N LYS A 249 22.16 24.40 -1.30
CA LYS A 249 23.49 24.51 -1.87
C LYS A 249 24.51 23.75 -1.04
#